data_bde62e2dcd0c3e17bedd959ef7cdf021
#
_entry.id   bde62e2dcd0c3e17bedd959ef7cdf021
#
_cell.length_a   1.000
_cell.length_b   1.000
_cell.length_c   1.000
_cell.angle_alpha   90.00
_cell.angle_beta   90.00
_cell.angle_gamma   90.00
#
_symmetry.space_group_name_H-M   'P 1'
#
loop_
_entity.id
_entity.type
_entity.pdbx_description
1 polymer ?
#
loop_
_entity_poly.entity_id
_entity_poly.type
_entity_poly.pdbx_seq_one_letter_code
_entity_poly.pdbx_strand_id
1 'polypeptide(L)'
;QWVKLFEEAGELAMGIAKKKRDIIKDSIGDMLVVCIMLENIADRDNTLTNLVSYNLFDSIAAYAEHKPHTYLYFVSNELCWLSGDNTSTNYKGGYLKRLVDHLSSIAIQFGFTLAECLDFAYSEIKDRKGQMIDGVFIKQSDL
;
A
#
# COMPACT_ATOMS: atom_id res chain seq x y z
N GLN A 1 -11.63 -4.44 2.30
CA GLN A 1 -10.22 -4.02 2.20
C GLN A 1 -9.84 -3.60 0.76
N TRP A 2 -10.34 -4.29 -0.29
CA TRP A 2 -10.05 -3.92 -1.69
C TRP A 2 -10.50 -2.50 -2.05
N VAL A 3 -11.70 -2.11 -1.60
CA VAL A 3 -12.22 -0.74 -1.81
C VAL A 3 -11.26 0.30 -1.21
N LYS A 4 -10.69 0.01 -0.04
CA LYS A 4 -9.73 0.89 0.62
C LYS A 4 -8.44 1.04 -0.21
N LEU A 5 -7.92 -0.03 -0.81
CA LEU A 5 -6.77 0.06 -1.71
C LEU A 5 -7.03 0.95 -2.92
N PHE A 6 -8.24 0.89 -3.51
CA PHE A 6 -8.60 1.78 -4.62
C PHE A 6 -8.72 3.24 -4.19
N GLU A 7 -9.25 3.49 -2.99
CA GLU A 7 -9.31 4.83 -2.40
C GLU A 7 -7.91 5.42 -2.26
N GLU A 8 -7.00 4.69 -1.61
CA GLU A 8 -5.61 5.14 -1.40
C GLU A 8 -4.83 5.30 -2.72
N ALA A 9 -5.08 4.44 -3.70
CA ALA A 9 -4.49 4.60 -5.04
C ALA A 9 -4.99 5.88 -5.73
N GLY A 10 -6.25 6.27 -5.51
CA GLY A 10 -6.80 7.54 -5.98
C GLY A 10 -6.13 8.75 -5.32
N GLU A 11 -5.89 8.68 -4.00
CA GLU A 11 -5.17 9.74 -3.27
C GLU A 11 -3.71 9.83 -3.71
N LEU A 12 -3.05 8.69 -3.92
CA LEU A 12 -1.69 8.64 -4.47
C LEU A 12 -1.63 9.30 -5.85
N ALA A 13 -2.59 9.00 -6.73
CA ALA A 13 -2.68 9.61 -8.05
C ALA A 13 -2.85 11.13 -7.96
N MET A 14 -3.71 11.61 -7.06
CA MET A 14 -3.88 13.03 -6.79
C MET A 14 -2.60 13.68 -6.26
N GLY A 15 -1.92 13.01 -5.32
CA GLY A 15 -0.65 13.47 -4.76
C GLY A 15 0.43 13.63 -5.84
N ILE A 16 0.56 12.66 -6.74
CA ILE A 16 1.51 12.71 -7.86
C ILE A 16 1.14 13.83 -8.84
N ALA A 17 -0.13 13.93 -9.23
CA ALA A 17 -0.60 14.95 -10.17
C ALA A 17 -0.37 16.37 -9.65
N LYS A 18 -0.54 16.59 -8.35
CA LYS A 18 -0.38 17.89 -7.68
C LYS A 18 1.01 18.09 -7.07
N LYS A 19 1.92 17.12 -7.23
CA LYS A 19 3.28 17.13 -6.64
C LYS A 19 3.28 17.35 -5.12
N LYS A 20 2.30 16.78 -4.41
CA LYS A 20 2.14 16.91 -2.96
C LYS A 20 2.83 15.74 -2.26
N ARG A 21 4.06 15.95 -1.81
CA ARG A 21 4.90 14.90 -1.22
C ARG A 21 4.28 14.24 0.01
N ASP A 22 3.64 15.02 0.88
CA ASP A 22 3.04 14.49 2.11
C ASP A 22 1.88 13.53 1.79
N ILE A 23 1.02 13.88 0.82
CA ILE A 23 -0.05 12.99 0.37
C ILE A 23 0.51 11.72 -0.26
N ILE A 24 1.58 11.82 -1.06
CA ILE A 24 2.23 10.66 -1.67
C ILE A 24 2.77 9.72 -0.59
N LYS A 25 3.44 10.26 0.43
CA LYS A 25 3.99 9.49 1.54
C LYS A 25 2.91 8.76 2.32
N ASP A 26 1.85 9.47 2.66
CA ASP A 26 0.70 8.98 3.40
C ASP A 26 -0.02 7.86 2.64
N SER A 27 -0.43 8.13 1.40
CA SER A 27 -1.13 7.15 0.55
C SER A 27 -0.32 5.86 0.34
N ILE A 28 0.99 5.95 0.13
CA ILE A 28 1.86 4.77 0.03
C ILE A 28 1.84 4.00 1.34
N GLY A 29 1.97 4.68 2.47
CA GLY A 29 1.94 4.07 3.80
C GLY A 29 0.61 3.36 4.08
N ASP A 30 -0.51 4.02 3.80
CA ASP A 30 -1.85 3.45 3.97
C ASP A 30 -2.09 2.25 3.05
N MET A 31 -1.63 2.29 1.80
CA MET A 31 -1.66 1.12 0.91
C MET A 31 -0.86 -0.05 1.47
N LEU A 32 0.33 0.20 2.05
CA LEU A 32 1.14 -0.84 2.68
C LEU A 32 0.43 -1.46 3.89
N VAL A 33 -0.21 -0.65 4.75
CA VAL A 33 -1.02 -1.14 5.87
C VAL A 33 -2.12 -2.07 5.38
N VAL A 34 -2.85 -1.69 4.34
CA VAL A 34 -3.92 -2.54 3.77
C VAL A 34 -3.35 -3.82 3.16
N CYS A 35 -2.20 -3.76 2.47
CA CYS A 35 -1.53 -4.95 1.93
C CYS A 35 -1.15 -5.95 3.04
N ILE A 36 -0.58 -5.48 4.15
CA ILE A 36 -0.24 -6.31 5.32
C ILE A 36 -1.50 -6.95 5.92
N MET A 37 -2.60 -6.19 6.04
CA MET A 37 -3.88 -6.73 6.53
C MET A 37 -4.43 -7.81 5.59
N LEU A 38 -4.34 -7.62 4.28
CA LEU A 38 -4.79 -8.60 3.29
C LEU A 38 -3.95 -9.87 3.32
N GLU A 39 -2.65 -9.76 3.52
CA GLU A 39 -1.77 -10.92 3.69
C GLU A 39 -2.13 -11.73 4.94
N ASN A 40 -2.35 -11.08 6.06
CA ASN A 40 -2.75 -11.72 7.32
C ASN A 40 -4.11 -12.41 7.22
N ILE A 41 -5.10 -11.80 6.55
CA ILE A 41 -6.43 -12.41 6.34
C ILE A 41 -6.33 -13.65 5.46
N ALA A 42 -5.38 -13.69 4.53
CA ALA A 42 -5.19 -14.82 3.63
C ALA A 42 -4.42 -15.99 4.26
N ASP A 43 -4.06 -15.90 5.54
CA ASP A 43 -3.27 -16.91 6.31
C ASP A 43 -2.00 -17.34 5.53
N ARG A 44 -1.27 -16.35 5.00
CA ARG A 44 -0.08 -16.57 4.20
C ARG A 44 1.17 -16.29 4.99
N ASP A 45 2.26 -16.90 4.56
CA ASP A 45 3.62 -16.88 5.13
C ASP A 45 4.23 -15.49 5.32
N ASN A 46 3.56 -14.53 5.95
CA ASN A 46 4.10 -13.22 6.39
C ASN A 46 5.18 -12.62 5.45
N THR A 47 5.06 -12.86 4.15
CA THR A 47 6.09 -12.50 3.16
C THR A 47 6.28 -10.99 3.09
N LEU A 48 5.18 -10.21 3.16
CA LEU A 48 5.27 -8.75 3.18
C LEU A 48 5.78 -8.24 4.50
N THR A 49 5.35 -8.82 5.63
CA THR A 49 5.85 -8.50 6.96
C THR A 49 7.35 -8.77 7.05
N ASN A 50 7.81 -9.87 6.46
CA ASN A 50 9.23 -10.19 6.36
C ASN A 50 9.97 -9.21 5.43
N LEU A 51 9.40 -8.86 4.29
CA LEU A 51 9.97 -7.85 3.38
C LEU A 51 10.13 -6.50 4.06
N VAL A 52 9.14 -6.06 4.84
CA VAL A 52 9.21 -4.81 5.62
C VAL A 52 10.29 -4.91 6.70
N SER A 53 10.35 -6.02 7.44
CA SER A 53 11.28 -6.18 8.57
C SER A 53 12.75 -6.34 8.16
N TYR A 54 13.03 -6.82 6.95
CA TYR A 54 14.42 -7.06 6.49
C TYR A 54 15.03 -5.89 5.72
N ASN A 55 14.41 -4.71 5.66
CA ASN A 55 14.87 -3.58 4.83
C ASN A 55 15.12 -3.97 3.36
N LEU A 56 14.51 -5.05 2.89
CA LEU A 56 14.60 -5.52 1.50
C LEU A 56 14.03 -4.50 0.50
N PHE A 57 13.23 -3.57 0.99
CA PHE A 57 12.69 -2.47 0.20
C PHE A 57 13.77 -1.55 -0.37
N ASP A 58 14.88 -1.33 0.34
CA ASP A 58 15.97 -0.49 -0.15
C ASP A 58 16.74 -1.13 -1.32
N SER A 59 16.69 -2.47 -1.44
CA SER A 59 17.38 -3.20 -2.51
C SER A 59 16.53 -3.39 -3.77
N ILE A 60 15.21 -3.36 -3.64
CA ILE A 60 14.26 -3.56 -4.77
C ILE A 60 14.12 -2.27 -5.60
N ALA A 61 14.33 -1.14 -4.97
CA ALA A 61 14.08 0.17 -5.55
C ALA A 61 15.16 0.70 -6.48
N ALA A 62 16.17 -0.09 -6.82
CA ALA A 62 17.27 0.33 -7.71
C ALA A 62 16.83 0.62 -9.17
N TYR A 63 15.57 0.38 -9.53
CA TYR A 63 15.11 0.46 -10.91
C TYR A 63 13.86 1.34 -11.10
N ALA A 64 13.93 2.61 -10.68
CA ALA A 64 12.91 3.58 -11.06
C ALA A 64 13.14 4.04 -12.53
N GLU A 65 13.02 3.11 -13.48
CA GLU A 65 13.25 3.37 -14.92
C GLU A 65 12.14 4.22 -15.55
N HIS A 66 10.98 4.27 -14.92
CA HIS A 66 9.80 4.95 -15.44
C HIS A 66 9.40 6.16 -14.58
N LYS A 67 8.61 7.06 -15.18
CA LYS A 67 8.02 8.19 -14.45
C LYS A 67 6.95 7.71 -13.44
N PRO A 68 6.66 8.46 -12.37
CA PRO A 68 5.69 8.06 -11.35
C PRO A 68 4.31 7.67 -11.91
N HIS A 69 3.81 8.38 -12.94
CA HIS A 69 2.51 8.06 -13.54
C HIS A 69 2.48 6.71 -14.27
N THR A 70 3.62 6.23 -14.79
CA THR A 70 3.71 4.89 -15.39
C THR A 70 3.59 3.81 -14.31
N TYR A 71 4.20 4.04 -13.14
CA TYR A 71 4.02 3.13 -12.00
C TYR A 71 2.59 3.13 -11.46
N LEU A 72 1.88 4.26 -11.52
CA LEU A 72 0.44 4.29 -11.21
C LEU A 72 -0.38 3.38 -12.13
N TYR A 73 -0.03 3.33 -13.42
CA TYR A 73 -0.67 2.38 -14.33
C TYR A 73 -0.42 0.93 -13.90
N PHE A 74 0.82 0.58 -13.50
CA PHE A 74 1.12 -0.75 -12.99
C PHE A 74 0.41 -1.05 -11.67
N VAL A 75 0.37 -0.10 -10.74
CA VAL A 75 -0.42 -0.20 -9.50
C VAL A 75 -1.88 -0.52 -9.81
N SER A 76 -2.50 0.23 -10.71
CA SER A 76 -3.90 0.00 -11.11
C SER A 76 -4.12 -1.39 -11.70
N ASN A 77 -3.17 -1.88 -12.50
CA ASN A 77 -3.22 -3.22 -13.08
C ASN A 77 -3.16 -4.31 -12.00
N GLU A 78 -2.25 -4.19 -11.03
CA GLU A 78 -2.16 -5.13 -9.91
C GLU A 78 -3.45 -5.12 -9.05
N LEU A 79 -4.02 -3.94 -8.80
CA LEU A 79 -5.29 -3.81 -8.07
C LEU A 79 -6.45 -4.52 -8.79
N CYS A 80 -6.54 -4.40 -10.11
CA CYS A 80 -7.56 -5.10 -10.90
C CYS A 80 -7.42 -6.63 -10.75
N TRP A 81 -6.21 -7.16 -10.82
CA TRP A 81 -5.97 -8.59 -10.63
C TRP A 81 -6.24 -9.06 -9.20
N LEU A 82 -5.87 -8.27 -8.21
CA LEU A 82 -6.11 -8.58 -6.80
C LEU A 82 -7.59 -8.59 -6.45
N SER A 83 -8.40 -7.74 -7.05
CA SER A 83 -9.84 -7.63 -6.79
C SER A 83 -10.67 -8.68 -7.54
N GLY A 84 -10.12 -9.34 -8.56
CA GLY A 84 -10.83 -10.34 -9.36
C GLY A 84 -11.13 -11.63 -8.59
N ASP A 85 -12.35 -12.16 -8.74
CA ASP A 85 -12.81 -13.39 -8.08
C ASP A 85 -12.15 -14.67 -8.64
N ASN A 86 -11.58 -14.59 -9.84
CA ASN A 86 -11.09 -15.74 -10.60
C ASN A 86 -9.63 -16.12 -10.33
N THR A 87 -8.92 -15.41 -9.47
CA THR A 87 -7.53 -15.72 -9.14
C THR A 87 -7.43 -16.67 -7.96
N SER A 88 -6.75 -17.83 -8.16
CA SER A 88 -6.44 -18.71 -7.04
C SER A 88 -5.61 -17.97 -5.99
N THR A 89 -5.78 -18.36 -4.73
CA THR A 89 -5.08 -17.71 -3.60
C THR A 89 -3.56 -17.65 -3.77
N ASN A 90 -2.95 -18.59 -4.49
CA ASN A 90 -1.51 -18.63 -4.74
C ASN A 90 -1.01 -17.50 -5.65
N TYR A 91 -1.83 -17.04 -6.60
CA TYR A 91 -1.47 -15.93 -7.48
C TYR A 91 -1.58 -14.56 -6.80
N LYS A 92 -2.46 -14.39 -5.81
CA LYS A 92 -2.66 -13.10 -5.12
C LYS A 92 -1.40 -12.60 -4.41
N GLY A 93 -0.57 -13.50 -3.86
CA GLY A 93 0.72 -13.13 -3.26
C GLY A 93 1.70 -12.49 -4.24
N GLY A 94 1.76 -13.00 -5.49
CA GLY A 94 2.59 -12.43 -6.53
C GLY A 94 2.14 -11.01 -6.93
N TYR A 95 0.84 -10.76 -6.99
CA TYR A 95 0.29 -9.43 -7.28
C TYR A 95 0.56 -8.45 -6.14
N LEU A 96 0.40 -8.86 -4.88
CA LEU A 96 0.73 -8.03 -3.72
C LEU A 96 2.22 -7.64 -3.72
N LYS A 97 3.10 -8.60 -4.00
CA LYS A 97 4.54 -8.29 -4.10
C LYS A 97 4.83 -7.26 -5.18
N ARG A 98 4.30 -7.44 -6.40
CA ARG A 98 4.50 -6.47 -7.50
C ARG A 98 3.91 -5.10 -7.17
N LEU A 99 2.74 -5.05 -6.52
CA LEU A 99 2.17 -3.81 -6.04
C LEU A 99 3.15 -3.06 -5.12
N VAL A 100 3.73 -3.75 -4.15
CA VAL A 100 4.73 -3.19 -3.22
C VAL A 100 5.98 -2.73 -3.97
N ASP A 101 6.46 -3.50 -4.96
CA ASP A 101 7.60 -3.12 -5.80
C ASP A 101 7.32 -1.82 -6.58
N HIS A 102 6.10 -1.64 -7.11
CA HIS A 102 5.72 -0.41 -7.81
C HIS A 102 5.59 0.78 -6.84
N LEU A 103 5.04 0.57 -5.65
CA LEU A 103 4.99 1.60 -4.60
C LEU A 103 6.38 2.04 -4.17
N SER A 104 7.33 1.11 -4.04
CA SER A 104 8.74 1.42 -3.75
C SER A 104 9.36 2.30 -4.84
N SER A 105 9.10 1.96 -6.11
CA SER A 105 9.61 2.73 -7.26
C SER A 105 9.05 4.15 -7.30
N ILE A 106 7.80 4.36 -6.86
CA ILE A 106 7.23 5.70 -6.71
C ILE A 106 7.87 6.41 -5.52
N ALA A 107 7.92 5.79 -4.35
CA ALA A 107 8.43 6.40 -3.12
C ALA A 107 9.84 6.98 -3.31
N ILE A 108 10.75 6.22 -3.88
CA ILE A 108 12.14 6.64 -4.16
C ILE A 108 12.22 7.89 -5.03
N GLN A 109 11.37 8.01 -6.04
CA GLN A 109 11.37 9.19 -6.91
C GLN A 109 10.96 10.47 -6.18
N PHE A 110 10.28 10.34 -5.04
CA PHE A 110 9.94 11.45 -4.15
C PHE A 110 10.85 11.54 -2.93
N GLY A 111 11.89 10.70 -2.85
CA GLY A 111 12.89 10.72 -1.77
C GLY A 111 12.40 10.07 -0.48
N PHE A 112 11.56 9.04 -0.57
CA PHE A 112 11.09 8.24 0.56
C PHE A 112 11.51 6.78 0.42
N THR A 113 11.70 6.10 1.55
CA THR A 113 11.70 4.64 1.63
C THR A 113 10.30 4.13 1.95
N LEU A 114 10.01 2.86 1.66
CA LEU A 114 8.73 2.26 2.07
C LEU A 114 8.59 2.20 3.60
N ALA A 115 9.69 1.98 4.31
CA ALA A 115 9.70 1.98 5.77
C ALA A 115 9.26 3.34 6.32
N GLU A 116 9.79 4.46 5.78
CA GLU A 116 9.37 5.80 6.18
C GLU A 116 7.89 6.10 5.88
N CYS A 117 7.37 5.57 4.77
CA CYS A 117 5.94 5.70 4.44
C CYS A 117 5.08 4.90 5.42
N LEU A 118 5.46 3.65 5.71
CA LEU A 118 4.74 2.79 6.65
C LEU A 118 4.77 3.35 8.07
N ASP A 119 5.92 3.82 8.54
CA ASP A 119 6.07 4.44 9.87
C ASP A 119 5.19 5.69 9.99
N PHE A 120 5.09 6.48 8.92
CA PHE A 120 4.22 7.65 8.88
C PHE A 120 2.75 7.25 9.05
N ALA A 121 2.24 6.34 8.21
CA ALA A 121 0.87 5.85 8.30
C ALA A 121 0.59 5.16 9.66
N TYR A 122 1.53 4.34 10.16
CA TYR A 122 1.39 3.71 11.46
C TYR A 122 1.30 4.73 12.59
N SER A 123 2.08 5.81 12.55
CA SER A 123 2.01 6.87 13.56
C SER A 123 0.64 7.54 13.63
N GLU A 124 -0.06 7.62 12.49
CA GLU A 124 -1.41 8.16 12.40
C GLU A 124 -2.50 7.22 12.95
N ILE A 125 -2.29 5.90 12.84
CA ILE A 125 -3.32 4.91 13.19
C ILE A 125 -3.13 4.26 14.57
N LYS A 126 -1.90 4.17 15.09
CA LYS A 126 -1.58 3.42 16.33
C LYS A 126 -2.38 3.84 17.56
N ASP A 127 -2.76 5.10 17.65
CA ASP A 127 -3.51 5.66 18.77
C ASP A 127 -4.99 5.91 18.44
N ARG A 128 -5.45 5.49 17.26
CA ARG A 128 -6.85 5.64 16.85
C ARG A 128 -7.75 4.81 17.76
N LYS A 129 -8.70 5.49 18.43
CA LYS A 129 -9.78 4.85 19.19
C LYS A 129 -11.04 4.79 18.33
N GLY A 130 -11.76 3.69 18.43
CA GLY A 130 -13.02 3.48 17.71
C GLY A 130 -13.57 2.08 17.92
N GLN A 131 -14.62 1.76 17.21
CA GLN A 131 -15.32 0.47 17.29
C GLN A 131 -15.54 -0.10 15.88
N MET A 132 -15.56 -1.44 15.79
CA MET A 132 -16.00 -2.14 14.58
C MET A 132 -17.52 -2.24 14.61
N ILE A 133 -18.20 -1.63 13.64
CA ILE A 133 -19.64 -1.72 13.44
C ILE A 133 -19.89 -2.25 12.03
N ASP A 134 -20.56 -3.38 11.93
CA ASP A 134 -20.87 -4.06 10.65
C ASP A 134 -19.65 -4.26 9.74
N GLY A 135 -18.48 -4.55 10.35
CA GLY A 135 -17.21 -4.77 9.61
C GLY A 135 -16.50 -3.49 9.16
N VAL A 136 -16.98 -2.32 9.58
CA VAL A 136 -16.35 -1.02 9.31
C VAL A 136 -15.83 -0.43 10.63
N PHE A 137 -14.58 0.07 10.61
CA PHE A 137 -14.03 0.79 11.76
C PHE A 137 -14.58 2.22 11.80
N ILE A 138 -15.31 2.53 12.86
CA ILE A 138 -15.85 3.88 13.14
C ILE A 138 -14.97 4.53 14.22
N LYS A 139 -14.40 5.69 13.90
CA LYS A 139 -13.59 6.44 14.86
C LYS A 139 -14.43 6.89 16.06
N GLN A 140 -13.80 7.00 17.23
CA GLN A 140 -14.46 7.47 18.46
C GLN A 140 -15.10 8.86 18.29
N SER A 141 -14.51 9.70 17.43
CA SER A 141 -15.05 11.04 17.10
C SER A 141 -16.35 11.01 16.30
N ASP A 142 -16.63 9.88 15.63
CA ASP A 142 -17.75 9.72 14.68
C ASP A 142 -18.88 8.85 15.27
N LEU A 143 -18.69 8.43 16.52
CA LEU A 143 -19.69 7.70 17.33
C LEU A 143 -20.57 8.67 18.13
#